data_ee5246dcc9f996ea45b5f9f533d5394e
#
_entry.id   ee5246dcc9f996ea45b5f9f533d5394e
#
_cell.length_a   1.000
_cell.length_b   1.000
_cell.length_c   1.000
_cell.angle_alpha   90.00
_cell.angle_beta   90.00
_cell.angle_gamma   90.00
#
_symmetry.space_group_name_H-M   'P 1'
#
loop_
_entity.id
_entity.type
_entity.pdbx_description
1 polymer ?
#
loop_
_entity_poly.entity_id
_entity_poly.type
_entity_poly.pdbx_seq_one_letter_code
_entity_poly.pdbx_strand_id
1 'polypeptide(L)'
;VYMKDERIQKTFSSFGWTGAIQQTLPSQDYLHVVNTNIGGGKSDAQIEQHIEHQAVVNSDGSVTVTVLVSRKHNGEAGVQFQGETNINYMRVYVPKGSTLVDAGGFTFPPEHAFRSPEEWYVDDPDIFLQSQDEEIHQETGTTVRKVLGKTEFANWVITLPGEETQAYFVYTLPFLVDLRNEQVEAAQVPWYKRVVQQHLADGVRYTFLAQKQSGVRSSLASTVIFPEEWQPVWGSNNDVLLAKNGARLTQDFTHDVVYGFVLEKHQPN
;
A
#
# COMPACT_ATOMS: atom_id res chain seq x y z
N VAL A 1 18.26 -2.60 5.30
CA VAL A 1 19.57 -2.88 5.91
C VAL A 1 19.67 -2.17 7.24
N TYR A 2 20.19 -2.83 8.27
CA TYR A 2 20.48 -2.27 9.59
C TYR A 2 21.98 -2.28 9.85
N MET A 3 22.52 -1.14 10.28
CA MET A 3 23.93 -0.96 10.62
C MET A 3 24.07 -0.57 12.10
N LYS A 4 24.95 -1.26 12.84
CA LYS A 4 25.21 -0.96 14.26
C LYS A 4 25.85 0.43 14.47
N ASP A 5 26.65 0.93 13.49
CA ASP A 5 27.19 2.29 13.53
C ASP A 5 26.10 3.29 13.13
N GLU A 6 25.76 4.18 14.06
CA GLU A 6 24.67 5.15 13.86
C GLU A 6 24.92 6.13 12.71
N ARG A 7 26.17 6.47 12.40
CA ARG A 7 26.52 7.39 11.30
C ARG A 7 26.27 6.70 9.96
N ILE A 8 26.66 5.43 9.85
CA ILE A 8 26.39 4.62 8.67
C ILE A 8 24.90 4.42 8.54
N GLN A 9 24.19 4.09 9.64
CA GLN A 9 22.73 3.90 9.63
C GLN A 9 22.00 5.17 9.17
N LYS A 10 22.39 6.35 9.63
CA LYS A 10 21.83 7.63 9.17
C LYS A 10 22.05 7.86 7.67
N THR A 11 23.24 7.52 7.17
CA THR A 11 23.54 7.60 5.73
C THR A 11 22.63 6.67 4.92
N PHE A 12 22.48 5.41 5.33
CA PHE A 12 21.58 4.46 4.68
C PHE A 12 20.11 4.92 4.74
N SER A 13 19.69 5.50 5.87
CA SER A 13 18.35 6.06 6.03
C SER A 13 18.09 7.23 5.08
N SER A 14 19.09 8.12 4.89
CA SER A 14 18.95 9.27 3.98
C SER A 14 18.83 8.88 2.51
N PHE A 15 19.28 7.67 2.13
CA PHE A 15 19.11 7.09 0.80
C PHE A 15 17.89 6.16 0.68
N GLY A 16 17.11 5.98 1.75
CA GLY A 16 15.96 5.06 1.75
C GLY A 16 16.33 3.56 1.71
N TRP A 17 17.59 3.21 2.00
CA TRP A 17 18.09 1.82 1.85
C TRP A 17 17.85 0.93 3.07
N THR A 18 17.24 1.45 4.10
CA THR A 18 17.00 0.69 5.35
C THR A 18 15.85 -0.29 5.23
N GLY A 19 14.91 -0.06 4.32
CA GLY A 19 13.66 -0.82 4.22
C GLY A 19 12.70 -0.56 5.38
N ALA A 20 12.89 0.54 6.11
CA ALA A 20 11.98 0.93 7.17
C ALA A 20 10.62 1.34 6.60
N ILE A 21 9.55 1.05 7.33
CA ILE A 21 8.21 1.52 6.98
C ILE A 21 8.18 3.05 6.98
N GLN A 22 7.77 3.62 5.84
CA GLN A 22 7.74 5.07 5.66
C GLN A 22 6.66 5.70 6.55
N GLN A 23 7.03 6.81 7.20
CA GLN A 23 6.03 7.63 7.88
C GLN A 23 5.24 8.43 6.85
N THR A 24 3.94 8.55 7.06
CA THR A 24 3.04 9.29 6.18
C THR A 24 2.57 10.58 6.83
N LEU A 25 2.21 11.55 6.00
CA LEU A 25 1.48 12.72 6.46
C LEU A 25 0.09 12.32 6.97
N PRO A 26 -0.54 13.14 7.82
CA PRO A 26 -1.92 12.94 8.21
C PRO A 26 -2.87 12.76 7.07
N SER A 27 -3.57 12.51 6.50
CA SER A 27 -4.41 12.46 5.28
C SER A 27 -3.67 12.05 4.00
N GLN A 28 -2.55 11.34 4.12
CA GLN A 28 -1.87 10.73 3.00
C GLN A 28 -2.26 9.25 2.89
N ASP A 29 -2.73 8.84 1.72
CA ASP A 29 -2.94 7.45 1.40
C ASP A 29 -1.60 6.71 1.27
N TYR A 30 -1.58 5.45 1.64
CA TYR A 30 -0.37 4.65 1.72
C TYR A 30 -0.65 3.19 1.39
N LEU A 31 0.24 2.60 0.64
CA LEU A 31 0.21 1.18 0.33
C LEU A 31 1.62 0.57 0.39
N HIS A 32 1.77 -0.53 1.11
CA HIS A 32 2.96 -1.36 1.05
C HIS A 32 2.59 -2.84 1.09
N VAL A 33 2.79 -3.51 -0.02
CA VAL A 33 2.55 -4.96 -0.14
C VAL A 33 3.85 -5.68 0.18
N VAL A 34 3.81 -6.51 1.23
CA VAL A 34 4.95 -7.30 1.70
C VAL A 34 4.65 -8.78 1.58
N ASN A 35 5.52 -9.48 0.89
CA ASN A 35 5.45 -10.90 0.64
C ASN A 35 6.45 -11.63 1.53
N THR A 36 6.02 -12.71 2.16
CA THR A 36 6.87 -13.61 2.94
C THR A 36 6.61 -15.04 2.50
N ASN A 37 7.46 -15.56 1.63
CA ASN A 37 7.39 -16.95 1.19
C ASN A 37 7.96 -17.85 2.30
N ILE A 38 7.16 -18.81 2.76
CA ILE A 38 7.58 -19.83 3.70
C ILE A 38 7.96 -21.13 2.96
N GLY A 39 8.62 -22.07 3.65
CA GLY A 39 8.96 -23.37 3.07
C GLY A 39 10.34 -23.45 2.38
N GLY A 40 11.04 -22.32 2.19
CA GLY A 40 12.44 -22.29 1.77
C GLY A 40 12.72 -22.67 0.30
N GLY A 41 11.70 -22.86 -0.52
CA GLY A 41 11.79 -23.27 -1.94
C GLY A 41 12.40 -22.23 -2.88
N LYS A 42 12.66 -20.99 -2.40
CA LYS A 42 13.29 -19.88 -3.15
C LYS A 42 12.61 -19.49 -4.46
N SER A 43 11.33 -19.81 -4.60
CA SER A 43 10.55 -19.55 -5.81
C SER A 43 10.21 -18.07 -6.04
N ASP A 44 10.45 -17.16 -5.07
CA ASP A 44 10.18 -15.73 -5.22
C ASP A 44 10.90 -15.09 -6.42
N ALA A 45 12.06 -15.62 -6.81
CA ALA A 45 12.78 -15.13 -8.00
C ALA A 45 12.00 -15.36 -9.30
N GLN A 46 11.02 -16.28 -9.30
CA GLN A 46 10.15 -16.59 -10.44
C GLN A 46 8.79 -15.91 -10.38
N ILE A 47 8.50 -15.19 -9.29
CA ILE A 47 7.24 -14.49 -9.14
C ILE A 47 7.33 -13.10 -9.77
N GLU A 48 6.39 -12.81 -10.66
CA GLU A 48 6.06 -11.46 -11.11
C GLU A 48 4.78 -11.01 -10.44
N GLN A 49 4.78 -9.79 -9.92
CA GLN A 49 3.65 -9.23 -9.20
C GLN A 49 3.11 -8.00 -9.92
N HIS A 50 1.80 -7.90 -10.04
CA HIS A 50 1.12 -6.70 -10.49
C HIS A 50 0.20 -6.22 -9.37
N ILE A 51 0.29 -4.92 -9.03
CA ILE A 51 -0.54 -4.28 -8.01
C ILE A 51 -1.44 -3.27 -8.70
N GLU A 52 -2.74 -3.45 -8.56
CA GLU A 52 -3.75 -2.46 -8.92
C GLU A 52 -4.29 -1.82 -7.65
N HIS A 53 -4.16 -0.51 -7.56
CA HIS A 53 -4.71 0.31 -6.50
C HIS A 53 -5.79 1.22 -7.09
N GLN A 54 -6.99 1.15 -6.55
CA GLN A 54 -8.09 2.03 -6.94
C GLN A 54 -8.66 2.70 -5.69
N ALA A 55 -8.56 4.03 -5.64
CA ALA A 55 -9.18 4.84 -4.59
C ALA A 55 -10.40 5.58 -5.18
N VAL A 56 -11.54 5.44 -4.55
CA VAL A 56 -12.79 6.15 -4.89
C VAL A 56 -13.08 7.13 -3.77
N VAL A 57 -13.02 8.42 -4.10
CA VAL A 57 -13.41 9.49 -3.19
C VAL A 57 -14.93 9.70 -3.33
N ASN A 58 -15.65 9.52 -2.25
CA ASN A 58 -17.11 9.70 -2.22
C ASN A 58 -17.48 11.19 -2.06
N SER A 59 -18.75 11.54 -2.32
CA SER A 59 -19.22 12.93 -2.23
C SER A 59 -19.15 13.52 -0.81
N ASP A 60 -19.12 12.68 0.23
CA ASP A 60 -18.91 13.07 1.62
C ASP A 60 -17.41 13.22 2.01
N GLY A 61 -16.51 12.95 1.07
CA GLY A 61 -15.06 12.97 1.25
C GLY A 61 -14.46 11.66 1.78
N SER A 62 -15.28 10.68 2.13
CA SER A 62 -14.77 9.35 2.50
C SER A 62 -14.09 8.67 1.31
N VAL A 63 -13.10 7.81 1.57
CA VAL A 63 -12.35 7.13 0.52
C VAL A 63 -12.43 5.63 0.71
N THR A 64 -12.91 4.95 -0.31
CA THR A 64 -12.88 3.49 -0.40
C THR A 64 -11.74 3.08 -1.33
N VAL A 65 -10.89 2.19 -0.87
CA VAL A 65 -9.73 1.71 -1.63
C VAL A 65 -9.90 0.22 -1.91
N THR A 66 -9.64 -0.16 -3.15
CA THR A 66 -9.51 -1.55 -3.57
C THR A 66 -8.06 -1.78 -4.02
N VAL A 67 -7.42 -2.78 -3.45
CA VAL A 67 -6.10 -3.25 -3.88
C VAL A 67 -6.24 -4.66 -4.41
N LEU A 68 -5.90 -4.88 -5.67
CA LEU A 68 -5.78 -6.20 -6.29
C LEU A 68 -4.30 -6.52 -6.51
N VAL A 69 -3.87 -7.68 -6.05
CA VAL A 69 -2.50 -8.16 -6.23
C VAL A 69 -2.54 -9.45 -7.04
N SER A 70 -2.03 -9.38 -8.26
CA SER A 70 -1.84 -10.55 -9.13
C SER A 70 -0.40 -11.04 -8.98
N ARG A 71 -0.23 -12.35 -8.82
CA ARG A 71 1.08 -13.01 -8.69
C ARG A 71 1.17 -14.15 -9.70
N LYS A 72 2.10 -14.02 -10.65
CA LYS A 72 2.36 -15.01 -11.68
C LYS A 72 3.66 -15.76 -11.38
N HIS A 73 3.59 -17.07 -11.33
CA HIS A 73 4.75 -17.92 -11.12
C HIS A 73 5.31 -18.41 -12.46
N ASN A 74 6.44 -17.86 -12.90
CA ASN A 74 7.06 -18.16 -14.18
C ASN A 74 8.02 -19.37 -14.13
N GLY A 75 8.11 -20.06 -12.98
CA GLY A 75 8.93 -21.26 -12.82
C GLY A 75 8.27 -22.50 -13.42
N GLU A 76 9.08 -23.49 -13.76
CA GLU A 76 8.66 -24.79 -14.30
C GLU A 76 8.63 -25.84 -13.19
N ALA A 77 7.50 -26.55 -13.05
CA ALA A 77 7.29 -27.56 -12.02
C ALA A 77 8.39 -28.65 -12.07
N GLY A 78 8.92 -29.03 -10.91
CA GLY A 78 9.97 -30.02 -10.76
C GLY A 78 11.40 -29.52 -10.98
N VAL A 79 11.59 -28.26 -11.37
CA VAL A 79 12.92 -27.65 -11.45
C VAL A 79 13.31 -27.11 -10.08
N GLN A 80 14.41 -27.57 -9.56
CA GLN A 80 14.89 -27.18 -8.22
C GLN A 80 15.06 -25.65 -8.11
N PHE A 81 14.56 -25.05 -7.02
CA PHE A 81 14.55 -23.62 -6.73
C PHE A 81 13.73 -22.73 -7.68
N GLN A 82 13.18 -23.28 -8.74
CA GLN A 82 12.37 -22.54 -9.70
C GLN A 82 10.93 -23.02 -9.73
N GLY A 83 10.71 -24.32 -9.57
CA GLY A 83 9.43 -24.99 -9.70
C GLY A 83 8.78 -25.39 -8.37
N GLU A 84 9.18 -24.77 -7.27
CA GLU A 84 8.57 -24.99 -5.98
C GLU A 84 7.34 -24.09 -5.79
N THR A 85 6.29 -24.64 -5.18
CA THR A 85 5.10 -23.87 -4.81
C THR A 85 5.47 -22.65 -3.98
N ASN A 86 4.97 -21.48 -4.37
CA ASN A 86 5.16 -20.26 -3.60
C ASN A 86 4.05 -20.16 -2.54
N ILE A 87 4.39 -20.38 -1.28
CA ILE A 87 3.49 -20.25 -0.13
C ILE A 87 3.78 -18.94 0.54
N ASN A 88 2.96 -17.94 0.23
CA ASN A 88 3.20 -16.55 0.60
C ASN A 88 2.22 -16.07 1.68
N TYR A 89 2.75 -15.61 2.80
CA TYR A 89 2.00 -14.78 3.75
C TYR A 89 2.08 -13.34 3.28
N MET A 90 1.01 -12.88 2.64
CA MET A 90 0.91 -11.52 2.10
C MET A 90 0.42 -10.58 3.19
N ARG A 91 1.13 -9.46 3.36
CA ARG A 91 0.77 -8.39 4.29
C ARG A 91 0.62 -7.09 3.51
N VAL A 92 -0.49 -6.41 3.72
CA VAL A 92 -0.80 -5.13 3.09
C VAL A 92 -0.88 -4.08 4.18
N TYR A 93 0.10 -3.17 4.20
CA TYR A 93 0.14 -2.05 5.13
C TYR A 93 -0.54 -0.85 4.50
N VAL A 94 -1.46 -0.26 5.25
CA VAL A 94 -2.30 0.88 4.86
C VAL A 94 -2.28 1.96 5.96
N PRO A 95 -2.84 3.15 5.77
CA PRO A 95 -2.89 4.18 6.80
C PRO A 95 -3.46 3.66 8.12
N LYS A 96 -2.83 4.06 9.24
CA LYS A 96 -3.27 3.65 10.58
C LYS A 96 -4.72 4.06 10.83
N GLY A 97 -5.57 3.10 11.16
CA GLY A 97 -7.00 3.31 11.39
C GLY A 97 -7.88 3.01 10.18
N SER A 98 -7.30 2.55 9.05
CA SER A 98 -8.11 2.00 7.95
C SER A 98 -8.92 0.80 8.40
N THR A 99 -10.13 0.66 7.88
CA THR A 99 -11.06 -0.42 8.23
C THR A 99 -11.25 -1.36 7.04
N LEU A 100 -10.99 -2.64 7.23
CA LEU A 100 -11.23 -3.67 6.20
C LEU A 100 -12.74 -3.82 5.98
N VAL A 101 -13.15 -3.84 4.72
CA VAL A 101 -14.55 -4.03 4.28
C VAL A 101 -14.72 -5.41 3.68
N ASP A 102 -13.79 -5.82 2.83
CA ASP A 102 -13.84 -7.13 2.16
C ASP A 102 -12.42 -7.54 1.74
N ALA A 103 -12.18 -8.83 1.58
CA ALA A 103 -10.94 -9.37 1.05
C ALA A 103 -11.14 -10.81 0.55
N GLY A 104 -10.35 -11.24 -0.43
CA GLY A 104 -10.49 -12.60 -0.95
C GLY A 104 -9.32 -13.03 -1.85
N GLY A 105 -9.44 -14.24 -2.40
CA GLY A 105 -8.38 -14.87 -3.20
C GLY A 105 -7.35 -15.61 -2.35
N PHE A 106 -7.71 -16.02 -1.14
CA PHE A 106 -6.81 -16.64 -0.17
C PHE A 106 -6.90 -18.16 -0.18
N THR A 107 -5.76 -18.78 0.08
CA THR A 107 -5.67 -20.24 0.24
C THR A 107 -4.77 -20.52 1.44
N PHE A 108 -5.34 -21.13 2.48
CA PHE A 108 -4.58 -21.48 3.67
C PHE A 108 -3.60 -22.64 3.36
N PRO A 109 -2.33 -22.55 3.78
CA PRO A 109 -1.35 -23.62 3.56
C PRO A 109 -1.75 -24.91 4.29
N PRO A 110 -1.39 -26.08 3.72
CA PRO A 110 -1.60 -27.35 4.40
C PRO A 110 -0.75 -27.44 5.68
N GLU A 111 -1.21 -28.22 6.67
CA GLU A 111 -0.54 -28.34 7.98
C GLU A 111 0.96 -28.71 7.88
N HIS A 112 1.32 -29.56 6.92
CA HIS A 112 2.71 -29.98 6.74
C HIS A 112 3.64 -28.85 6.23
N ALA A 113 3.10 -27.70 5.79
CA ALA A 113 3.89 -26.52 5.47
C ALA A 113 4.44 -25.83 6.74
N PHE A 114 3.86 -26.14 7.89
CA PHE A 114 4.26 -25.60 9.18
C PHE A 114 5.03 -26.67 9.97
N ARG A 115 6.07 -26.23 10.67
CA ARG A 115 6.77 -27.08 11.64
C ARG A 115 6.32 -26.68 13.03
N SER A 116 5.94 -27.65 13.85
CA SER A 116 5.74 -27.40 15.27
C SER A 116 7.05 -26.95 15.90
N PRO A 117 7.03 -25.93 16.77
CA PRO A 117 8.23 -25.54 17.50
C PRO A 117 8.69 -26.69 18.42
N GLU A 118 10.01 -26.83 18.58
CA GLU A 118 10.61 -27.77 19.52
C GLU A 118 10.35 -27.31 20.96
N GLU A 119 10.32 -28.24 21.94
CA GLU A 119 10.03 -27.91 23.33
C GLU A 119 10.97 -26.88 23.98
N TRP A 120 12.19 -26.74 23.43
CA TRP A 120 13.21 -25.80 23.90
C TRP A 120 13.13 -24.40 23.23
N TYR A 121 12.22 -24.20 22.27
CA TYR A 121 12.04 -22.90 21.67
C TYR A 121 11.41 -21.93 22.68
N VAL A 122 11.88 -20.70 22.66
CA VAL A 122 11.37 -19.61 23.51
C VAL A 122 10.68 -18.61 22.63
N ASP A 123 9.52 -18.15 23.07
CA ASP A 123 8.80 -17.09 22.36
C ASP A 123 9.63 -15.81 22.26
N ASP A 124 9.68 -15.24 21.07
CA ASP A 124 10.33 -13.96 20.84
C ASP A 124 9.42 -12.84 21.37
N PRO A 125 9.88 -12.02 22.33
CA PRO A 125 9.05 -10.96 22.92
C PRO A 125 8.62 -9.89 21.91
N ASP A 126 9.41 -9.64 20.87
CA ASP A 126 9.08 -8.65 19.84
C ASP A 126 7.94 -9.15 18.93
N ILE A 127 7.93 -10.46 18.61
CA ILE A 127 6.83 -11.09 17.88
C ILE A 127 5.56 -11.10 18.74
N PHE A 128 5.68 -11.43 20.01
CA PHE A 128 4.56 -11.41 20.95
C PHE A 128 3.92 -10.03 21.06
N LEU A 129 4.73 -8.96 21.17
CA LEU A 129 4.24 -7.59 21.20
C LEU A 129 3.52 -7.17 19.92
N GLN A 130 3.96 -7.68 18.76
CA GLN A 130 3.32 -7.39 17.48
C GLN A 130 1.98 -8.12 17.30
N SER A 131 1.76 -9.22 18.00
CA SER A 131 0.52 -10.02 17.93
C SER A 131 -0.56 -9.64 18.95
N GLN A 132 -0.28 -8.74 19.90
CA GLN A 132 -1.23 -8.39 20.97
C GLN A 132 -2.52 -7.71 20.47
N ASP A 133 -2.44 -6.94 19.38
CA ASP A 133 -3.58 -6.23 18.79
C ASP A 133 -4.09 -6.93 17.52
N GLU A 134 -3.99 -8.26 17.47
CA GLU A 134 -4.44 -9.06 16.34
C GLU A 134 -5.94 -9.34 16.43
N GLU A 135 -6.64 -9.01 15.37
CA GLU A 135 -8.05 -9.32 15.16
C GLU A 135 -8.22 -10.13 13.86
N ILE A 136 -9.14 -11.07 13.86
CA ILE A 136 -9.51 -11.81 12.63
C ILE A 136 -10.81 -11.23 12.08
N HIS A 137 -10.78 -10.73 10.86
CA HIS A 137 -11.99 -10.31 10.17
C HIS A 137 -12.85 -11.54 9.88
N GLN A 138 -14.03 -11.61 10.52
CA GLN A 138 -14.85 -12.83 10.58
C GLN A 138 -15.30 -13.34 9.22
N GLU A 139 -15.59 -12.45 8.30
CA GLU A 139 -16.15 -12.80 6.98
C GLU A 139 -15.06 -13.32 6.03
N THR A 140 -13.83 -12.82 6.12
CA THR A 140 -12.75 -13.11 5.17
C THR A 140 -11.61 -13.94 5.74
N GLY A 141 -11.58 -14.16 7.06
CA GLY A 141 -10.46 -14.81 7.75
C GLY A 141 -9.15 -14.02 7.70
N THR A 142 -9.21 -12.74 7.30
CA THR A 142 -8.04 -11.88 7.19
C THR A 142 -7.61 -11.39 8.57
N THR A 143 -6.32 -11.52 8.86
CA THR A 143 -5.73 -10.96 10.06
C THR A 143 -5.61 -9.45 9.93
N VAL A 144 -6.06 -8.71 10.93
CA VAL A 144 -5.96 -7.25 11.04
C VAL A 144 -5.10 -6.90 12.25
N ARG A 145 -4.06 -6.08 12.06
CA ARG A 145 -3.15 -5.63 13.13
C ARG A 145 -2.88 -4.14 13.06
N LYS A 146 -2.58 -3.55 14.21
CA LYS A 146 -2.05 -2.17 14.32
C LYS A 146 -0.56 -2.24 14.65
N VAL A 147 0.28 -2.13 13.65
CA VAL A 147 1.72 -2.36 13.76
C VAL A 147 2.52 -1.30 12.98
N LEU A 148 3.69 -0.90 13.49
CA LEU A 148 4.62 0.04 12.84
C LEU A 148 3.97 1.39 12.43
N GLY A 149 2.94 1.83 13.17
CA GLY A 149 2.21 3.06 12.85
C GLY A 149 1.27 2.95 11.65
N LYS A 150 0.92 1.73 11.25
CA LYS A 150 0.02 1.39 10.14
C LYS A 150 -1.08 0.45 10.62
N THR A 151 -2.09 0.23 9.79
CA THR A 151 -2.96 -0.94 9.84
C THR A 151 -2.42 -1.96 8.85
N GLU A 152 -2.30 -3.20 9.26
CA GLU A 152 -1.89 -4.35 8.45
C GLU A 152 -3.09 -5.24 8.20
N PHE A 153 -3.30 -5.64 6.95
CA PHE A 153 -4.17 -6.74 6.54
C PHE A 153 -3.31 -7.88 6.04
N ALA A 154 -3.50 -9.09 6.55
CA ALA A 154 -2.64 -10.21 6.20
C ALA A 154 -3.42 -11.50 5.96
N ASN A 155 -3.02 -12.23 4.92
CA ASN A 155 -3.59 -13.55 4.62
C ASN A 155 -2.65 -14.38 3.72
N TRP A 156 -2.99 -15.64 3.50
CA TRP A 156 -2.19 -16.60 2.74
C TRP A 156 -2.56 -16.64 1.26
N VAL A 157 -1.55 -16.61 0.40
CA VAL A 157 -1.69 -16.72 -1.05
C VAL A 157 -0.73 -17.79 -1.55
N ILE A 158 -1.23 -18.82 -2.19
CA ILE A 158 -0.44 -19.93 -2.76
C ILE A 158 -0.47 -19.81 -4.28
N THR A 159 0.71 -19.80 -4.90
CA THR A 159 0.85 -19.77 -6.35
C THR A 159 1.67 -20.97 -6.81
N LEU A 160 1.08 -21.84 -7.63
CA LEU A 160 1.76 -23.00 -8.19
C LEU A 160 2.63 -22.60 -9.40
N PRO A 161 3.69 -23.36 -9.70
CA PRO A 161 4.51 -23.12 -10.89
C PRO A 161 3.66 -23.08 -12.17
N GLY A 162 3.84 -22.05 -12.99
CA GLY A 162 3.11 -21.83 -14.23
C GLY A 162 1.72 -21.19 -14.05
N GLU A 163 1.27 -20.97 -12.81
CA GLU A 163 -0.04 -20.40 -12.52
C GLU A 163 0.02 -18.90 -12.16
N GLU A 164 -1.15 -18.28 -12.18
CA GLU A 164 -1.38 -16.93 -11.69
C GLU A 164 -2.46 -16.97 -10.61
N THR A 165 -2.21 -16.26 -9.50
CA THR A 165 -3.15 -16.13 -8.38
C THR A 165 -3.42 -14.67 -8.11
N GLN A 166 -4.66 -14.36 -7.72
CA GLN A 166 -5.08 -13.00 -7.38
C GLN A 166 -5.62 -12.96 -5.97
N ALA A 167 -5.25 -11.93 -5.23
CA ALA A 167 -5.82 -11.60 -3.93
C ALA A 167 -6.23 -10.12 -3.92
N TYR A 168 -7.33 -9.80 -3.25
CA TYR A 168 -7.80 -8.43 -3.15
C TYR A 168 -8.13 -8.04 -1.72
N PHE A 169 -8.08 -6.74 -1.45
CA PHE A 169 -8.47 -6.11 -0.20
C PHE A 169 -9.26 -4.85 -0.50
N VAL A 170 -10.44 -4.70 0.11
CA VAL A 170 -11.26 -3.51 0.06
C VAL A 170 -11.31 -2.91 1.45
N TYR A 171 -10.98 -1.63 1.58
CA TYR A 171 -10.94 -0.94 2.88
C TYR A 171 -11.31 0.53 2.75
N THR A 172 -11.68 1.14 3.86
CA THR A 172 -11.89 2.59 3.95
C THR A 172 -10.71 3.27 4.61
N LEU A 173 -10.34 4.45 4.12
CA LEU A 173 -9.29 5.26 4.73
C LEU A 173 -9.78 5.92 6.03
N PRO A 174 -8.87 6.19 6.99
CA PRO A 174 -9.22 6.73 8.31
C PRO A 174 -9.45 8.26 8.29
N PHE A 175 -9.41 8.88 7.14
CA PHE A 175 -9.54 10.33 6.96
C PHE A 175 -10.50 10.65 5.81
N LEU A 176 -10.97 11.88 5.79
CA LEU A 176 -11.79 12.42 4.71
C LEU A 176 -10.91 13.30 3.81
N VAL A 177 -11.16 13.25 2.51
CA VAL A 177 -10.71 14.28 1.57
C VAL A 177 -11.63 15.48 1.77
N ASP A 178 -11.06 16.62 2.16
CA ASP A 178 -11.89 17.81 2.46
C ASP A 178 -12.41 18.46 1.16
N LEU A 179 -13.58 18.02 0.74
CA LEU A 179 -14.28 18.52 -0.45
C LEU A 179 -15.04 19.84 -0.20
N ARG A 180 -15.02 20.39 1.02
CA ARG A 180 -15.84 21.58 1.35
C ARG A 180 -15.22 22.88 0.87
N ASN A 181 -13.93 22.85 0.49
CA ASN A 181 -13.20 24.04 0.02
C ASN A 181 -13.48 25.27 0.91
N GLU A 182 -13.41 25.08 2.23
CA GLU A 182 -13.48 26.21 3.15
C GLU A 182 -12.22 27.04 2.89
N GLN A 183 -12.40 28.14 2.19
CA GLN A 183 -11.38 29.18 2.05
C GLN A 183 -10.92 29.53 3.46
N VAL A 184 -9.72 29.10 3.81
CA VAL A 184 -9.06 29.62 5.02
C VAL A 184 -9.09 31.12 4.86
N GLU A 185 -9.86 31.81 5.75
CA GLU A 185 -10.04 33.24 5.67
C GLU A 185 -8.67 33.90 5.43
N ALA A 186 -8.53 34.51 4.28
CA ALA A 186 -7.29 35.11 3.78
C ALA A 186 -6.77 36.24 4.72
N ALA A 187 -7.52 36.59 5.74
CA ALA A 187 -7.24 37.65 6.71
C ALA A 187 -6.01 37.34 7.62
N GLN A 188 -5.61 36.10 7.80
CA GLN A 188 -4.53 35.76 8.73
C GLN A 188 -3.20 35.35 8.05
N VAL A 189 -3.11 35.36 6.73
CA VAL A 189 -1.88 34.98 6.00
C VAL A 189 -1.16 36.23 5.51
N PRO A 190 0.14 36.43 5.87
CA PRO A 190 0.95 37.55 5.38
C PRO A 190 0.95 37.62 3.83
N TRP A 191 0.87 38.82 3.28
CA TRP A 191 0.70 39.09 1.83
C TRP A 191 1.75 38.38 0.95
N TYR A 192 3.01 38.25 1.38
CA TYR A 192 4.06 37.57 0.64
C TYR A 192 3.87 36.05 0.57
N LYS A 193 3.22 35.46 1.58
CA LYS A 193 2.80 34.05 1.54
C LYS A 193 1.60 33.84 0.62
N ARG A 194 0.73 34.87 0.46
CA ARG A 194 -0.40 34.82 -0.47
C ARG A 194 0.08 34.70 -1.92
N VAL A 195 1.12 35.43 -2.33
CA VAL A 195 1.65 35.40 -3.70
C VAL A 195 2.22 34.02 -4.07
N VAL A 196 2.84 33.33 -3.12
CA VAL A 196 3.40 31.96 -3.34
C VAL A 196 2.33 30.88 -3.12
N GLN A 197 1.35 31.13 -2.26
CA GLN A 197 0.31 30.16 -1.90
C GLN A 197 -0.97 30.30 -2.75
N GLN A 198 -1.15 31.38 -3.49
CA GLN A 198 -2.38 31.67 -4.25
C GLN A 198 -2.76 30.58 -5.27
N HIS A 199 -1.78 29.81 -5.77
CA HIS A 199 -2.06 28.66 -6.64
C HIS A 199 -2.06 27.29 -5.92
N LEU A 200 -1.75 27.27 -4.62
CA LEU A 200 -1.69 26.03 -3.82
C LEU A 200 -2.68 26.01 -2.64
N ALA A 201 -3.34 27.14 -2.34
CA ALA A 201 -4.16 27.28 -1.13
C ALA A 201 -5.63 26.90 -1.33
N ASP A 202 -6.14 26.98 -2.55
CA ASP A 202 -7.57 26.89 -2.84
C ASP A 202 -8.06 25.55 -3.39
N GLY A 203 -7.18 24.51 -3.47
CA GLY A 203 -7.53 23.21 -4.02
C GLY A 203 -7.58 22.09 -2.98
N VAL A 204 -8.56 21.22 -3.15
CA VAL A 204 -8.61 19.92 -2.45
C VAL A 204 -7.42 19.07 -2.88
N ARG A 205 -6.79 18.38 -1.95
CA ARG A 205 -5.57 17.60 -2.24
C ARG A 205 -5.79 16.14 -1.92
N TYR A 206 -5.28 15.30 -2.81
CA TYR A 206 -5.11 13.88 -2.56
C TYR A 206 -3.64 13.50 -2.79
N THR A 207 -3.04 12.75 -1.88
CA THR A 207 -1.66 12.26 -2.01
C THR A 207 -1.58 10.79 -1.68
N PHE A 208 -0.77 10.07 -2.44
CA PHE A 208 -0.55 8.63 -2.29
C PHE A 208 0.95 8.31 -2.26
N LEU A 209 1.33 7.42 -1.36
CA LEU A 209 2.65 6.84 -1.28
C LEU A 209 2.53 5.32 -1.40
N ALA A 210 3.05 4.75 -2.47
CA ALA A 210 3.28 3.32 -2.58
C ALA A 210 4.73 2.99 -2.22
N GLN A 211 4.92 2.21 -1.17
CA GLN A 211 6.25 1.76 -0.75
C GLN A 211 6.59 0.42 -1.37
N LYS A 212 7.78 0.31 -1.94
CA LYS A 212 8.28 -0.88 -2.63
C LYS A 212 8.95 -1.87 -1.68
N GLN A 213 8.53 -3.11 -1.71
CA GLN A 213 9.32 -4.19 -1.10
C GLN A 213 10.55 -4.49 -1.95
N SER A 214 11.75 -4.44 -1.36
CA SER A 214 12.99 -4.80 -2.05
C SER A 214 12.98 -6.25 -2.51
N GLY A 215 13.59 -6.52 -3.69
CA GLY A 215 13.75 -7.86 -4.25
C GLY A 215 12.53 -8.43 -4.99
N VAL A 216 11.37 -7.81 -4.94
CA VAL A 216 10.17 -8.24 -5.68
C VAL A 216 10.14 -7.60 -7.06
N ARG A 217 9.92 -8.38 -8.12
CA ARG A 217 9.58 -7.84 -9.45
C ARG A 217 8.11 -7.45 -9.45
N SER A 218 7.81 -6.18 -9.62
CA SER A 218 6.42 -5.74 -9.64
C SER A 218 6.20 -4.53 -10.53
N SER A 219 4.94 -4.38 -10.97
CA SER A 219 4.38 -3.19 -11.59
C SER A 219 3.25 -2.65 -10.73
N LEU A 220 2.96 -1.36 -10.88
CA LEU A 220 1.92 -0.64 -10.16
C LEU A 220 1.03 0.11 -11.14
N ALA A 221 -0.27 -0.13 -11.04
CA ALA A 221 -1.29 0.72 -11.62
C ALA A 221 -2.11 1.32 -10.49
N SER A 222 -2.17 2.64 -10.42
CA SER A 222 -2.96 3.33 -9.41
C SER A 222 -3.93 4.29 -10.08
N THR A 223 -5.21 4.17 -9.71
CA THR A 223 -6.30 4.99 -10.23
C THR A 223 -7.01 5.64 -9.06
N VAL A 224 -7.24 6.95 -9.14
CA VAL A 224 -8.06 7.68 -8.17
C VAL A 224 -9.25 8.28 -8.92
N ILE A 225 -10.44 8.04 -8.38
CA ILE A 225 -11.72 8.50 -8.95
C ILE A 225 -12.33 9.51 -7.97
N PHE A 226 -12.74 10.64 -8.49
CA PHE A 226 -13.36 11.73 -7.72
C PHE A 226 -14.85 11.86 -8.09
N PRO A 227 -15.69 12.49 -7.23
CA PRO A 227 -17.06 12.83 -7.58
C PRO A 227 -17.11 13.70 -8.86
N GLU A 228 -18.17 13.58 -9.64
CA GLU A 228 -18.28 14.19 -10.98
C GLU A 228 -18.10 15.73 -10.99
N GLU A 229 -18.42 16.38 -9.89
CA GLU A 229 -18.23 17.83 -9.73
C GLU A 229 -16.78 18.24 -9.45
N TRP A 230 -15.86 17.30 -9.26
CA TRP A 230 -14.46 17.56 -8.99
C TRP A 230 -13.58 17.08 -10.12
N GLN A 231 -12.63 17.92 -10.53
CA GLN A 231 -11.66 17.59 -11.55
C GLN A 231 -10.22 17.84 -11.08
N PRO A 232 -9.28 16.97 -11.39
CA PRO A 232 -7.87 17.22 -11.13
C PRO A 232 -7.35 18.27 -12.13
N VAL A 233 -6.76 19.35 -11.59
CA VAL A 233 -6.21 20.46 -12.37
C VAL A 233 -4.69 20.48 -12.38
N TRP A 234 -4.09 19.76 -11.44
CA TRP A 234 -2.65 19.63 -11.33
C TRP A 234 -2.26 18.25 -10.81
N GLY A 235 -1.17 17.70 -11.35
CA GLY A 235 -0.53 16.45 -10.90
C GLY A 235 0.94 16.68 -10.54
N SER A 236 1.46 15.93 -9.58
CA SER A 236 2.82 16.10 -9.06
C SER A 236 3.94 15.74 -10.04
N ASN A 237 3.65 14.96 -11.08
CA ASN A 237 4.59 14.58 -12.12
C ASN A 237 3.85 14.35 -13.46
N ASN A 238 4.62 14.23 -14.54
CA ASN A 238 4.09 14.09 -15.91
C ASN A 238 3.61 12.67 -16.23
N ASP A 239 3.94 11.67 -15.39
CA ASP A 239 3.54 10.27 -15.58
C ASP A 239 2.11 10.04 -15.09
N VAL A 240 1.55 11.01 -14.36
CA VAL A 240 0.17 10.99 -13.89
C VAL A 240 -0.74 11.50 -15.01
N LEU A 241 -1.56 10.61 -15.53
CA LEU A 241 -2.58 10.94 -16.53
C LEU A 241 -3.82 11.48 -15.82
N LEU A 242 -4.15 12.74 -16.06
CA LEU A 242 -5.36 13.38 -15.53
C LEU A 242 -6.54 13.13 -16.48
N ALA A 243 -7.69 12.78 -15.92
CA ALA A 243 -8.96 12.59 -16.60
C ALA A 243 -10.02 13.55 -16.03
N LYS A 244 -11.21 13.59 -16.62
CA LYS A 244 -12.28 14.51 -16.20
C LYS A 244 -12.59 14.44 -14.70
N ASN A 245 -12.69 13.23 -14.15
CA ASN A 245 -13.01 13.00 -12.74
C ASN A 245 -12.07 11.98 -12.10
N GLY A 246 -10.85 11.90 -12.56
CA GLY A 246 -9.89 10.92 -12.04
C GLY A 246 -8.47 11.15 -12.50
N ALA A 247 -7.59 10.36 -11.96
CA ALA A 247 -6.19 10.37 -12.34
C ALA A 247 -5.63 8.94 -12.29
N ARG A 248 -4.68 8.64 -13.16
CA ARG A 248 -4.07 7.32 -13.25
C ARG A 248 -2.56 7.42 -13.40
N LEU A 249 -1.86 6.54 -12.69
CA LEU A 249 -0.43 6.27 -12.85
C LEU A 249 -0.25 4.79 -13.14
N THR A 250 0.60 4.47 -14.12
CA THR A 250 0.99 3.08 -14.42
C THR A 250 2.48 3.05 -14.71
N GLN A 251 3.22 2.21 -13.99
CA GLN A 251 4.67 2.11 -14.17
C GLN A 251 5.24 0.80 -13.63
N ASP A 252 6.48 0.50 -14.01
CA ASP A 252 7.28 -0.51 -13.33
C ASP A 252 7.54 -0.05 -11.89
N PHE A 253 7.27 -0.94 -10.93
CA PHE A 253 7.39 -0.63 -9.51
C PHE A 253 8.77 -1.04 -9.00
N THR A 254 9.78 -0.23 -9.29
CA THR A 254 11.20 -0.46 -8.96
C THR A 254 11.68 0.27 -7.71
N HIS A 255 10.98 1.31 -7.29
CA HIS A 255 11.27 2.16 -6.13
C HIS A 255 9.95 2.70 -5.54
N ASP A 256 10.04 3.35 -4.38
CA ASP A 256 8.88 4.01 -3.77
C ASP A 256 8.28 5.05 -4.72
N VAL A 257 6.96 5.10 -4.79
CA VAL A 257 6.21 6.00 -5.67
C VAL A 257 5.39 6.96 -4.83
N VAL A 258 5.60 8.24 -5.04
CA VAL A 258 4.81 9.31 -4.44
C VAL A 258 4.17 10.15 -5.52
N TYR A 259 2.88 10.35 -5.43
CA TYR A 259 2.20 11.31 -6.29
C TYR A 259 1.03 11.98 -5.56
N GLY A 260 0.57 13.07 -6.12
CA GLY A 260 -0.57 13.80 -5.60
C GLY A 260 -1.22 14.66 -6.66
N PHE A 261 -2.44 15.09 -6.35
CA PHE A 261 -3.25 15.94 -7.21
C PHE A 261 -3.78 17.14 -6.43
N VAL A 262 -4.07 18.21 -7.16
CA VAL A 262 -4.93 19.29 -6.72
C VAL A 262 -6.24 19.20 -7.52
N LEU A 263 -7.34 19.29 -6.81
CA LEU A 263 -8.68 19.19 -7.35
C LEU A 263 -9.37 20.55 -7.25
N GLU A 264 -10.13 20.89 -8.27
CA GLU A 264 -11.04 22.04 -8.26
C GLU A 264 -12.47 21.58 -8.54
N LYS A 265 -13.42 22.32 -7.96
CA LYS A 265 -14.83 22.07 -8.22
C LYS A 265 -15.18 22.61 -9.61
N HIS A 266 -15.75 21.74 -10.43
CA HIS A 266 -16.23 22.18 -11.74
C HIS A 266 -17.36 23.19 -11.59
N GLN A 267 -17.19 24.40 -12.13
CA GLN A 267 -18.26 25.37 -12.22
C GLN A 267 -19.16 24.95 -13.39
N PRO A 268 -20.43 24.63 -13.17
CA PRO A 268 -21.33 24.40 -14.29
C PRO A 268 -21.46 25.71 -15.10
N ASN A 269 -21.19 25.62 -16.40
CA ASN A 269 -21.44 26.69 -17.36
C ASN A 269 -22.94 27.06 -17.37
#